data_b080c6114979d905b30bd16d1ec18134
#
_entry.id   b080c6114979d905b30bd16d1ec18134
#
_cell.length_a   1.000
_cell.length_b   1.000
_cell.length_c   1.000
_cell.angle_alpha   90.00
_cell.angle_beta   90.00
_cell.angle_gamma   90.00
#
_symmetry.space_group_name_H-M   'P 1'
#
loop_
_entity.id
_entity.type
_entity.pdbx_description
1 polymer ?
#
loop_
_entity_poly.entity_id
_entity_poly.type
_entity_poly.pdbx_seq_one_letter_code
_entity_poly.pdbx_strand_id
1 'polypeptide(L)'
;MPGHIPHLLVSLHLLVLVAMAAVWDRIVPHPYMDEIFHIPQAQRYCQGDFWTWDPKLTTPPGLYIISNILLAIQRPLCSTYLLRLTNLVYPMVTLYLVTELLKEIHPRLTRQERFYSAAVIITFPILYFFNFMYYTDGGSAAFVLASWLSAKRGYHLLAALASAVALTFRQTNIIWALFILGTALLDLSSKDERRHFDPKAAFIRSPLQLVHALTGFVRMLLAKFSAALTMAMPYLGLLAGFAAFIKWNGGIVLGDRSNHVATVHVVQLFYFAAFAAGMSIFAILGTVPMARLVKKPSLWAWLAIPLIASVMAVCVQRFTVVHPFLLADNRHYTFYLWRLMSRHNWAILYALIPFYMAAAWCCWQALATEQTILWTVIYCVATALTLIPSPLLEFRYFIVPYLVYRLSMRQPKGAWLFLELLLYVALNAFTIWMFLQRPFQGPREEGMQRFMW
;
A
#
# COMPACT_ATOMS: atom_id res chain seq x y z
N MET A 1 -30.84 -2.18 19.51
CA MET A 1 -30.66 -2.59 18.12
C MET A 1 -29.39 -2.06 17.39
N PRO A 2 -28.60 -1.08 17.88
CA PRO A 2 -27.41 -0.61 17.15
C PRO A 2 -26.21 -1.61 17.11
N GLY A 3 -26.21 -2.64 17.97
CA GLY A 3 -25.08 -3.59 18.02
C GLY A 3 -25.08 -4.71 16.99
N HIS A 4 -26.21 -5.00 16.36
CA HIS A 4 -26.35 -6.11 15.42
C HIS A 4 -25.91 -5.79 13.98
N ILE A 5 -25.96 -4.54 13.57
CA ILE A 5 -25.62 -4.10 12.20
C ILE A 5 -24.17 -4.42 11.82
N PRO A 6 -23.15 -4.14 12.66
CA PRO A 6 -21.76 -4.50 12.32
C PRO A 6 -21.57 -6.02 12.10
N HIS A 7 -22.18 -6.86 12.93
CA HIS A 7 -22.07 -8.31 12.79
C HIS A 7 -22.71 -8.80 11.49
N LEU A 8 -23.89 -8.28 11.14
CA LEU A 8 -24.56 -8.61 9.88
C LEU A 8 -23.72 -8.22 8.65
N LEU A 9 -23.12 -7.03 8.68
CA LEU A 9 -22.26 -6.56 7.58
C LEU A 9 -20.97 -7.39 7.46
N VAL A 10 -20.37 -7.79 8.57
CA VAL A 10 -19.21 -8.72 8.57
C VAL A 10 -19.58 -10.06 7.97
N SER A 11 -20.71 -10.65 8.39
CA SER A 11 -21.20 -11.93 7.86
C SER A 11 -21.55 -11.82 6.36
N LEU A 12 -22.18 -10.73 5.95
CA LEU A 12 -22.49 -10.48 4.54
C LEU A 12 -21.21 -10.31 3.72
N HIS A 13 -20.22 -9.59 4.24
CA HIS A 13 -18.93 -9.43 3.56
C HIS A 13 -18.22 -10.76 3.37
N LEU A 14 -18.16 -11.59 4.41
CA LEU A 14 -17.60 -12.94 4.32
C LEU A 14 -18.36 -13.82 3.31
N LEU A 15 -19.70 -13.78 3.32
CA LEU A 15 -20.51 -14.50 2.35
C LEU A 15 -20.21 -14.08 0.92
N VAL A 16 -20.11 -12.75 0.67
CA VAL A 16 -19.75 -12.21 -0.66
C VAL A 16 -18.36 -12.68 -1.07
N LEU A 17 -17.36 -12.64 -0.17
CA LEU A 17 -16.00 -13.12 -0.47
C LEU A 17 -16.00 -14.60 -0.84
N VAL A 18 -16.67 -15.45 -0.08
CA VAL A 18 -16.72 -16.91 -0.33
C VAL A 18 -17.48 -17.20 -1.64
N ALA A 19 -18.62 -16.55 -1.85
CA ALA A 19 -19.40 -16.71 -3.08
C ALA A 19 -18.60 -16.28 -4.32
N MET A 20 -17.91 -15.15 -4.24
CA MET A 20 -17.05 -14.66 -5.34
C MET A 20 -15.86 -15.58 -5.57
N ALA A 21 -15.23 -16.14 -4.53
CA ALA A 21 -14.15 -17.11 -4.68
C ALA A 21 -14.63 -18.39 -5.38
N ALA A 22 -15.82 -18.86 -5.07
CA ALA A 22 -16.42 -20.02 -5.75
C ALA A 22 -16.71 -19.73 -7.25
N VAL A 23 -17.23 -18.54 -7.56
CA VAL A 23 -17.42 -18.08 -8.97
C VAL A 23 -16.09 -17.97 -9.68
N TRP A 24 -15.08 -17.41 -9.01
CA TRP A 24 -13.72 -17.25 -9.56
C TRP A 24 -13.09 -18.58 -9.91
N ASP A 25 -13.13 -19.55 -8.99
CA ASP A 25 -12.58 -20.90 -9.23
C ASP A 25 -13.31 -21.65 -10.33
N ARG A 26 -14.65 -21.51 -10.42
CA ARG A 26 -15.45 -22.12 -11.48
C ARG A 26 -15.08 -21.60 -12.88
N ILE A 27 -14.73 -20.29 -13.00
CA ILE A 27 -14.42 -19.65 -14.29
C ILE A 27 -12.94 -19.73 -14.61
N VAL A 28 -12.08 -19.69 -13.58
CA VAL A 28 -10.62 -19.70 -13.68
C VAL A 28 -10.05 -20.80 -12.77
N PRO A 29 -10.29 -22.09 -13.09
CA PRO A 29 -9.90 -23.21 -12.21
C PRO A 29 -8.37 -23.43 -12.13
N HIS A 30 -7.65 -22.97 -13.15
CA HIS A 30 -6.19 -23.13 -13.23
C HIS A 30 -5.47 -21.89 -12.66
N PRO A 31 -4.22 -22.06 -12.22
CA PRO A 31 -3.36 -20.96 -11.82
C PRO A 31 -3.23 -19.92 -12.95
N TYR A 32 -3.30 -18.63 -12.60
CA TYR A 32 -3.22 -17.53 -13.54
C TYR A 32 -2.15 -16.51 -13.13
N MET A 33 -1.36 -16.04 -14.08
CA MET A 33 -0.25 -15.09 -13.88
C MET A 33 0.77 -15.62 -12.84
N ASP A 34 1.11 -14.85 -11.81
CA ASP A 34 2.09 -15.24 -10.79
C ASP A 34 1.65 -16.50 -10.02
N GLU A 35 0.35 -16.85 -10.00
CA GLU A 35 -0.12 -18.11 -9.41
C GLU A 35 0.50 -19.34 -10.06
N ILE A 36 0.92 -19.27 -11.35
CA ILE A 36 1.59 -20.34 -12.07
C ILE A 36 2.88 -20.78 -11.35
N PHE A 37 3.50 -19.87 -10.60
CA PHE A 37 4.70 -20.13 -9.80
C PHE A 37 4.36 -20.33 -8.32
N HIS A 38 3.45 -19.49 -7.78
CA HIS A 38 3.09 -19.54 -6.36
C HIS A 38 2.37 -20.82 -5.96
N ILE A 39 1.43 -21.32 -6.77
CA ILE A 39 0.63 -22.50 -6.41
C ILE A 39 1.46 -23.78 -6.39
N PRO A 40 2.28 -24.10 -7.43
CA PRO A 40 3.15 -25.28 -7.35
C PRO A 40 4.14 -25.22 -6.18
N GLN A 41 4.68 -24.04 -5.85
CA GLN A 41 5.56 -23.88 -4.69
C GLN A 41 4.82 -24.14 -3.37
N ALA A 42 3.58 -23.65 -3.23
CA ALA A 42 2.75 -23.92 -2.07
C ALA A 42 2.41 -25.44 -1.94
N GLN A 43 2.12 -26.10 -3.06
CA GLN A 43 1.85 -27.53 -3.09
C GLN A 43 3.05 -28.37 -2.66
N ARG A 44 4.29 -27.97 -3.01
CA ARG A 44 5.51 -28.59 -2.46
C ARG A 44 5.57 -28.46 -0.94
N TYR A 45 5.27 -27.27 -0.40
CA TYR A 45 5.20 -27.04 1.05
C TYR A 45 4.13 -27.91 1.73
N CYS A 46 2.98 -28.09 1.09
CA CYS A 46 1.95 -29.02 1.59
C CYS A 46 2.43 -30.48 1.65
N GLN A 47 3.30 -30.88 0.73
CA GLN A 47 3.92 -32.21 0.66
C GLN A 47 5.11 -32.37 1.62
N GLY A 48 5.50 -31.29 2.33
CA GLY A 48 6.65 -31.29 3.24
C GLY A 48 7.99 -30.97 2.59
N ASP A 49 8.00 -30.66 1.30
CA ASP A 49 9.21 -30.20 0.60
C ASP A 49 9.40 -28.68 0.79
N PHE A 50 10.15 -28.30 1.82
CA PHE A 50 10.48 -26.93 2.15
C PHE A 50 11.81 -26.46 1.52
N TRP A 51 12.54 -27.33 0.85
CA TRP A 51 13.89 -27.04 0.38
C TRP A 51 13.96 -26.74 -1.11
N THR A 52 13.05 -27.29 -1.91
CA THR A 52 13.00 -27.03 -3.34
C THR A 52 12.33 -25.68 -3.60
N TRP A 53 13.08 -24.79 -4.26
CA TRP A 53 12.65 -23.42 -4.56
C TRP A 53 12.58 -23.17 -6.06
N ASP A 54 11.49 -22.58 -6.54
CA ASP A 54 11.38 -22.13 -7.94
C ASP A 54 12.17 -20.82 -8.10
N PRO A 55 13.21 -20.78 -8.98
CA PRO A 55 14.03 -19.59 -9.17
C PRO A 55 13.26 -18.38 -9.70
N LYS A 56 12.07 -18.54 -10.28
CA LYS A 56 11.21 -17.43 -10.74
C LYS A 56 10.52 -16.72 -9.60
N LEU A 57 10.47 -17.30 -8.40
CA LEU A 57 9.89 -16.70 -7.22
C LEU A 57 10.89 -15.77 -6.54
N THR A 58 10.56 -14.49 -6.53
CA THR A 58 11.43 -13.41 -6.06
C THR A 58 11.10 -12.96 -4.62
N THR A 59 9.94 -13.34 -4.10
CA THR A 59 9.48 -13.04 -2.74
C THR A 59 9.74 -14.20 -1.78
N PRO A 60 10.00 -13.97 -0.49
CA PRO A 60 10.20 -15.02 0.50
C PRO A 60 8.94 -15.87 0.77
N PRO A 61 9.05 -16.98 1.52
CA PRO A 61 8.04 -18.03 1.58
C PRO A 61 6.83 -17.77 2.50
N GLY A 62 6.59 -16.54 2.96
CA GLY A 62 5.52 -16.23 3.92
C GLY A 62 4.14 -16.67 3.48
N LEU A 63 3.81 -16.46 2.20
CA LEU A 63 2.54 -16.90 1.61
C LEU A 63 2.35 -18.41 1.78
N TYR A 64 3.38 -19.21 1.48
CA TYR A 64 3.33 -20.68 1.50
C TYR A 64 3.30 -21.23 2.93
N ILE A 65 4.06 -20.63 3.83
CA ILE A 65 4.10 -21.03 5.24
C ILE A 65 2.75 -20.80 5.90
N ILE A 66 2.17 -19.60 5.73
CA ILE A 66 0.87 -19.26 6.34
C ILE A 66 -0.24 -20.15 5.76
N SER A 67 -0.31 -20.33 4.44
CA SER A 67 -1.34 -21.21 3.85
C SER A 67 -1.16 -22.67 4.26
N ASN A 68 0.09 -23.16 4.38
CA ASN A 68 0.34 -24.52 4.89
C ASN A 68 -0.12 -24.69 6.36
N ILE A 69 0.06 -23.66 7.20
CA ILE A 69 -0.46 -23.68 8.58
C ILE A 69 -2.00 -23.70 8.56
N LEU A 70 -2.63 -22.84 7.75
CA LEU A 70 -4.10 -22.78 7.65
C LEU A 70 -4.71 -24.06 7.08
N LEU A 71 -4.02 -24.76 6.20
CA LEU A 71 -4.43 -26.02 5.59
C LEU A 71 -3.88 -27.26 6.31
N ALA A 72 -3.32 -27.11 7.51
CA ALA A 72 -2.63 -28.23 8.21
C ALA A 72 -3.47 -29.50 8.34
N ILE A 73 -4.80 -29.38 8.49
CA ILE A 73 -5.75 -30.50 8.59
C ILE A 73 -6.10 -31.05 7.19
N GLN A 74 -5.99 -30.26 6.12
CA GLN A 74 -6.42 -30.57 4.76
C GLN A 74 -5.24 -30.70 3.78
N ARG A 75 -4.02 -30.91 4.28
CA ARG A 75 -2.78 -30.98 3.46
C ARG A 75 -2.87 -31.86 2.21
N PRO A 76 -3.50 -33.05 2.24
CA PRO A 76 -3.62 -33.90 1.04
C PRO A 76 -4.42 -33.24 -0.10
N LEU A 77 -5.25 -32.23 0.21
CA LEU A 77 -6.16 -31.55 -0.72
C LEU A 77 -5.65 -30.15 -1.14
N CYS A 78 -4.35 -29.87 -1.08
CA CYS A 78 -3.75 -28.56 -1.38
C CYS A 78 -3.98 -28.14 -2.85
N SER A 79 -5.27 -27.96 -3.19
CA SER A 79 -5.72 -27.54 -4.52
C SER A 79 -5.59 -26.03 -4.74
N THR A 80 -5.64 -25.59 -5.98
CA THR A 80 -5.68 -24.15 -6.35
C THR A 80 -6.79 -23.42 -5.60
N TYR A 81 -7.98 -24.00 -5.54
CA TYR A 81 -9.13 -23.42 -4.84
C TYR A 81 -8.87 -23.22 -3.34
N LEU A 82 -8.38 -24.26 -2.65
CA LEU A 82 -8.09 -24.17 -1.22
C LEU A 82 -6.99 -23.15 -0.92
N LEU A 83 -5.95 -23.08 -1.75
CA LEU A 83 -4.90 -22.08 -1.62
C LEU A 83 -5.44 -20.64 -1.80
N ARG A 84 -6.32 -20.41 -2.78
CA ARG A 84 -7.01 -19.11 -2.94
C ARG A 84 -7.90 -18.78 -1.74
N LEU A 85 -8.59 -19.77 -1.17
CA LEU A 85 -9.41 -19.56 0.03
C LEU A 85 -8.58 -19.12 1.24
N THR A 86 -7.32 -19.54 1.36
CA THR A 86 -6.47 -19.06 2.47
C THR A 86 -6.24 -17.55 2.39
N ASN A 87 -6.24 -16.95 1.19
CA ASN A 87 -6.10 -15.51 1.03
C ASN A 87 -7.33 -14.73 1.52
N LEU A 88 -8.51 -15.35 1.59
CA LEU A 88 -9.72 -14.69 2.11
C LEU A 88 -9.66 -14.41 3.63
N VAL A 89 -8.69 -14.97 4.33
CA VAL A 89 -8.45 -14.63 5.74
C VAL A 89 -7.96 -13.17 5.86
N TYR A 90 -7.14 -12.71 4.91
CA TYR A 90 -6.54 -11.37 4.98
C TYR A 90 -7.55 -10.22 4.93
N PRO A 91 -8.58 -10.17 4.06
CA PRO A 91 -9.58 -9.09 4.09
C PRO A 91 -10.35 -9.05 5.40
N MET A 92 -10.61 -10.20 6.06
CA MET A 92 -11.28 -10.23 7.36
C MET A 92 -10.38 -9.70 8.47
N VAL A 93 -9.11 -10.14 8.49
CA VAL A 93 -8.10 -9.61 9.41
C VAL A 93 -7.87 -8.10 9.17
N THR A 94 -7.80 -7.68 7.92
CA THR A 94 -7.61 -6.27 7.55
C THR A 94 -8.79 -5.42 8.02
N LEU A 95 -10.04 -5.89 7.92
CA LEU A 95 -11.21 -5.18 8.45
C LEU A 95 -11.06 -4.90 9.97
N TYR A 96 -10.66 -5.89 10.72
CA TYR A 96 -10.39 -5.75 12.15
C TYR A 96 -9.25 -4.74 12.41
N LEU A 97 -8.11 -4.93 11.74
CA LEU A 97 -6.93 -4.08 11.92
C LEU A 97 -7.19 -2.62 11.56
N VAL A 98 -7.89 -2.36 10.46
CA VAL A 98 -8.27 -1.01 10.03
C VAL A 98 -9.23 -0.38 11.04
N THR A 99 -10.22 -1.14 11.54
CA THR A 99 -11.16 -0.63 12.56
C THR A 99 -10.44 -0.22 13.84
N GLU A 100 -9.47 -1.03 14.30
CA GLU A 100 -8.69 -0.74 15.50
C GLU A 100 -7.66 0.38 15.26
N LEU A 101 -7.00 0.42 14.09
CA LEU A 101 -6.11 1.53 13.73
C LEU A 101 -6.86 2.87 13.67
N LEU A 102 -8.08 2.90 13.13
CA LEU A 102 -8.91 4.10 13.13
C LEU A 102 -9.25 4.57 14.56
N LYS A 103 -9.37 3.66 15.53
CA LYS A 103 -9.53 4.00 16.94
C LYS A 103 -8.30 4.70 17.51
N GLU A 104 -7.11 4.22 17.19
CA GLU A 104 -5.85 4.78 17.68
C GLU A 104 -5.51 6.12 16.98
N ILE A 105 -5.74 6.21 15.66
CA ILE A 105 -5.38 7.38 14.85
C ILE A 105 -6.44 8.49 14.98
N HIS A 106 -7.72 8.11 15.01
CA HIS A 106 -8.87 9.04 15.05
C HIS A 106 -9.78 8.78 16.27
N PRO A 107 -9.32 9.05 17.49
CA PRO A 107 -10.05 8.69 18.73
C PRO A 107 -11.42 9.37 18.88
N ARG A 108 -11.67 10.43 18.09
CA ARG A 108 -12.97 11.14 18.10
C ARG A 108 -14.06 10.44 17.30
N LEU A 109 -13.72 9.43 16.49
CA LEU A 109 -14.70 8.67 15.73
C LEU A 109 -15.47 7.73 16.68
N THR A 110 -16.77 7.66 16.51
CA THR A 110 -17.62 6.66 17.17
C THR A 110 -17.28 5.24 16.66
N ARG A 111 -17.70 4.21 17.42
CA ARG A 111 -17.51 2.81 17.01
C ARG A 111 -18.12 2.54 15.62
N GLN A 112 -19.31 3.08 15.37
CA GLN A 112 -19.99 2.89 14.08
C GLN A 112 -19.26 3.59 12.92
N GLU A 113 -18.84 4.86 13.11
CA GLU A 113 -18.09 5.60 12.09
C GLU A 113 -16.78 4.89 11.73
N ARG A 114 -16.05 4.36 12.74
CA ARG A 114 -14.83 3.57 12.48
C ARG A 114 -15.12 2.33 11.66
N PHE A 115 -16.17 1.59 12.03
CA PHE A 115 -16.54 0.38 11.32
C PHE A 115 -16.93 0.66 9.86
N TYR A 116 -17.77 1.69 9.61
CA TYR A 116 -18.16 2.04 8.24
C TYR A 116 -16.97 2.55 7.41
N SER A 117 -16.10 3.39 7.99
CA SER A 117 -14.88 3.79 7.31
C SER A 117 -13.97 2.60 6.99
N ALA A 118 -13.82 1.66 7.94
CA ALA A 118 -13.05 0.43 7.72
C ALA A 118 -13.67 -0.43 6.61
N ALA A 119 -14.99 -0.63 6.62
CA ALA A 119 -15.70 -1.38 5.59
C ALA A 119 -15.48 -0.79 4.18
N VAL A 120 -15.45 0.55 4.06
CA VAL A 120 -15.12 1.20 2.78
C VAL A 120 -13.64 0.98 2.41
N ILE A 121 -12.71 1.20 3.34
CA ILE A 121 -11.27 1.10 3.07
C ILE A 121 -10.87 -0.31 2.61
N ILE A 122 -11.46 -1.37 3.19
CA ILE A 122 -11.13 -2.75 2.79
C ILE A 122 -11.66 -3.13 1.41
N THR A 123 -12.63 -2.37 0.86
CA THR A 123 -13.09 -2.54 -0.53
C THR A 123 -12.21 -1.81 -1.54
N PHE A 124 -11.06 -1.26 -1.12
CA PHE A 124 -10.07 -0.62 -2.00
C PHE A 124 -9.74 -1.54 -3.19
N PRO A 125 -9.99 -1.10 -4.44
CA PRO A 125 -10.16 -2.00 -5.58
C PRO A 125 -8.99 -2.92 -5.85
N ILE A 126 -7.76 -2.43 -5.77
CA ILE A 126 -6.58 -3.24 -6.09
C ILE A 126 -6.42 -4.35 -5.05
N LEU A 127 -6.44 -4.00 -3.76
CA LEU A 127 -6.31 -5.00 -2.70
C LEU A 127 -7.48 -5.99 -2.71
N TYR A 128 -8.71 -5.51 -2.97
CA TYR A 128 -9.91 -6.33 -3.04
C TYR A 128 -9.83 -7.38 -4.14
N PHE A 129 -9.37 -7.00 -5.33
CA PHE A 129 -9.19 -7.90 -6.48
C PHE A 129 -8.19 -9.02 -6.16
N PHE A 130 -7.01 -8.68 -5.61
CA PHE A 130 -5.97 -9.67 -5.31
C PHE A 130 -6.30 -10.60 -4.14
N ASN A 131 -7.34 -10.33 -3.35
CA ASN A 131 -7.81 -11.29 -2.35
C ASN A 131 -8.39 -12.58 -2.96
N PHE A 132 -8.85 -12.55 -4.23
CA PHE A 132 -9.38 -13.74 -4.92
C PHE A 132 -8.31 -14.56 -5.63
N MET A 133 -7.08 -14.10 -5.66
CA MET A 133 -5.93 -14.79 -6.23
C MET A 133 -4.97 -15.22 -5.12
N TYR A 134 -4.17 -16.25 -5.40
CA TYR A 134 -3.15 -16.70 -4.46
C TYR A 134 -1.89 -15.83 -4.58
N TYR A 135 -1.94 -14.64 -3.98
CA TYR A 135 -0.95 -13.57 -4.10
C TYR A 135 -0.47 -13.07 -2.73
N THR A 136 0.70 -12.45 -2.71
CA THR A 136 1.35 -11.94 -1.50
C THR A 136 0.74 -10.65 -0.95
N ASP A 137 -0.06 -9.93 -1.74
CA ASP A 137 -0.50 -8.56 -1.44
C ASP A 137 -1.38 -8.46 -0.19
N GLY A 138 -2.34 -9.37 -0.05
CA GLY A 138 -3.24 -9.40 1.11
C GLY A 138 -2.48 -9.61 2.42
N GLY A 139 -1.58 -10.60 2.44
CA GLY A 139 -0.76 -10.89 3.61
C GLY A 139 0.22 -9.76 3.93
N SER A 140 0.89 -9.21 2.91
CA SER A 140 1.78 -8.05 3.04
C SER A 140 1.06 -6.87 3.72
N ALA A 141 -0.11 -6.46 3.20
CA ALA A 141 -0.89 -5.37 3.76
C ALA A 141 -1.36 -5.67 5.20
N ALA A 142 -1.90 -6.87 5.46
CA ALA A 142 -2.39 -7.25 6.78
C ALA A 142 -1.29 -7.20 7.85
N PHE A 143 -0.10 -7.75 7.57
CA PHE A 143 0.99 -7.78 8.55
C PHE A 143 1.67 -6.42 8.74
N VAL A 144 1.72 -5.55 7.72
CA VAL A 144 2.15 -4.14 7.91
C VAL A 144 1.16 -3.40 8.80
N LEU A 145 -0.15 -3.55 8.59
CA LEU A 145 -1.17 -2.93 9.43
C LEU A 145 -1.17 -3.49 10.86
N ALA A 146 -0.94 -4.80 11.03
CA ALA A 146 -0.80 -5.43 12.34
C ALA A 146 0.41 -4.89 13.11
N SER A 147 1.54 -4.72 12.41
CA SER A 147 2.74 -4.08 12.97
C SER A 147 2.44 -2.64 13.41
N TRP A 148 1.78 -1.86 12.56
CA TRP A 148 1.46 -0.47 12.87
C TRP A 148 0.51 -0.36 14.08
N LEU A 149 -0.54 -1.21 14.13
CA LEU A 149 -1.45 -1.27 15.27
C LEU A 149 -0.73 -1.64 16.58
N SER A 150 0.16 -2.64 16.52
CA SER A 150 0.94 -3.07 17.69
C SER A 150 1.84 -1.95 18.20
N ALA A 151 2.51 -1.22 17.30
CA ALA A 151 3.33 -0.07 17.64
C ALA A 151 2.50 1.07 18.27
N LYS A 152 1.32 1.37 17.70
CA LYS A 152 0.40 2.37 18.26
C LYS A 152 -0.10 2.03 19.67
N ARG A 153 -0.12 0.76 20.03
CA ARG A 153 -0.45 0.25 21.37
C ARG A 153 0.75 0.08 22.30
N GLY A 154 1.95 0.45 21.84
CA GLY A 154 3.19 0.33 22.62
C GLY A 154 3.82 -1.06 22.63
N TYR A 155 3.29 -2.03 21.87
CA TYR A 155 3.82 -3.39 21.81
C TYR A 155 4.90 -3.50 20.72
N HIS A 156 6.07 -2.87 20.95
CA HIS A 156 7.11 -2.72 19.91
C HIS A 156 7.75 -4.03 19.48
N LEU A 157 7.90 -5.01 20.41
CA LEU A 157 8.38 -6.36 20.05
C LEU A 157 7.39 -7.06 19.10
N LEU A 158 6.10 -7.02 19.42
CA LEU A 158 5.05 -7.60 18.55
C LEU A 158 4.99 -6.88 17.19
N ALA A 159 5.20 -5.57 17.19
CA ALA A 159 5.27 -4.78 15.96
C ALA A 159 6.45 -5.21 15.07
N ALA A 160 7.65 -5.39 15.66
CA ALA A 160 8.80 -5.88 14.93
C ALA A 160 8.62 -7.32 14.42
N LEU A 161 8.01 -8.21 15.22
CA LEU A 161 7.67 -9.57 14.79
C LEU A 161 6.64 -9.57 13.64
N ALA A 162 5.59 -8.77 13.72
CA ALA A 162 4.63 -8.62 12.63
C ALA A 162 5.30 -8.04 11.36
N SER A 163 6.25 -7.10 11.51
CA SER A 163 7.07 -6.61 10.39
C SER A 163 7.96 -7.71 9.82
N ALA A 164 8.55 -8.58 10.65
CA ALA A 164 9.32 -9.73 10.18
C ALA A 164 8.46 -10.66 9.32
N VAL A 165 7.22 -10.94 9.76
CA VAL A 165 6.27 -11.70 8.94
C VAL A 165 5.91 -10.95 7.65
N ALA A 166 5.66 -9.63 7.71
CA ALA A 166 5.40 -8.82 6.51
C ALA A 166 6.54 -8.91 5.49
N LEU A 167 7.81 -8.94 5.94
CA LEU A 167 8.99 -9.12 5.09
C LEU A 167 8.97 -10.45 4.34
N THR A 168 8.38 -11.51 4.92
CA THR A 168 8.27 -12.80 4.26
C THR A 168 7.25 -12.82 3.12
N PHE A 169 6.40 -11.80 3.00
CA PHE A 169 5.52 -11.57 1.86
C PHE A 169 6.14 -10.64 0.82
N ARG A 170 6.77 -9.55 1.26
CA ARG A 170 7.47 -8.59 0.39
C ARG A 170 8.63 -7.95 1.13
N GLN A 171 9.84 -8.06 0.59
CA GLN A 171 11.06 -7.52 1.21
C GLN A 171 11.01 -6.00 1.38
N THR A 172 10.29 -5.30 0.50
CA THR A 172 10.09 -3.84 0.57
C THR A 172 9.37 -3.39 1.84
N ASN A 173 8.71 -4.30 2.57
CA ASN A 173 8.06 -3.99 3.84
C ASN A 173 9.04 -3.59 4.96
N ILE A 174 10.36 -3.77 4.77
CA ILE A 174 11.36 -3.22 5.69
C ILE A 174 11.26 -1.69 5.79
N ILE A 175 10.90 -1.02 4.70
CA ILE A 175 10.70 0.43 4.67
C ILE A 175 9.52 0.82 5.55
N TRP A 176 8.45 0.02 5.52
CA TRP A 176 7.27 0.25 6.35
C TRP A 176 7.51 -0.06 7.82
N ALA A 177 8.41 -1.01 8.14
CA ALA A 177 8.89 -1.21 9.52
C ALA A 177 9.63 0.03 10.04
N LEU A 178 10.47 0.66 9.21
CA LEU A 178 11.15 1.91 9.54
C LEU A 178 10.19 3.10 9.67
N PHE A 179 9.17 3.18 8.80
CA PHE A 179 8.08 4.15 8.94
C PHE A 179 7.36 4.00 10.29
N ILE A 180 7.02 2.76 10.66
CA ILE A 180 6.35 2.46 11.93
C ILE A 180 7.23 2.84 13.11
N LEU A 181 8.52 2.49 13.10
CA LEU A 181 9.47 2.93 14.13
C LEU A 181 9.56 4.46 14.19
N GLY A 182 9.74 5.13 13.05
CA GLY A 182 9.84 6.59 12.99
C GLY A 182 8.61 7.28 13.58
N THR A 183 7.41 6.81 13.25
CA THR A 183 6.16 7.36 13.81
C THR A 183 5.99 7.03 15.29
N ALA A 184 6.43 5.84 15.75
CA ALA A 184 6.41 5.48 17.16
C ALA A 184 7.37 6.35 17.98
N LEU A 185 8.57 6.65 17.46
CA LEU A 185 9.51 7.58 18.09
C LEU A 185 8.93 9.00 18.21
N LEU A 186 8.16 9.47 17.22
CA LEU A 186 7.42 10.73 17.35
C LEU A 186 6.39 10.68 18.48
N ASP A 187 5.79 9.53 18.73
CA ASP A 187 4.78 9.33 19.78
C ASP A 187 5.38 9.27 21.20
N LEU A 188 6.71 9.23 21.35
CA LEU A 188 7.39 9.38 22.66
C LEU A 188 7.16 10.76 23.28
N SER A 189 6.95 11.80 22.48
CA SER A 189 6.57 13.11 22.96
C SER A 189 5.08 13.15 23.28
N SER A 190 4.70 13.82 24.39
CA SER A 190 3.31 14.16 24.61
C SER A 190 2.78 15.04 23.46
N LYS A 191 1.46 15.10 23.26
CA LYS A 191 0.87 15.93 22.21
C LYS A 191 1.22 17.42 22.41
N ASP A 192 1.34 17.87 23.64
CA ASP A 192 1.64 19.26 23.95
C ASP A 192 3.12 19.57 23.73
N GLU A 193 4.04 18.71 24.18
CA GLU A 193 5.47 18.83 23.87
C GLU A 193 5.72 18.86 22.35
N ARG A 194 5.06 17.98 21.60
CA ARG A 194 5.21 17.88 20.16
C ARG A 194 4.75 19.14 19.43
N ARG A 195 3.68 19.76 19.86
CA ARG A 195 3.17 21.01 19.25
C ARG A 195 4.20 22.14 19.21
N HIS A 196 5.15 22.15 20.14
CA HIS A 196 6.18 23.20 20.21
C HIS A 196 7.24 23.05 19.11
N PHE A 197 7.58 21.83 18.70
CA PHE A 197 8.61 21.62 17.69
C PHE A 197 8.09 21.02 16.38
N ASP A 198 6.99 20.26 16.39
CA ASP A 198 6.44 19.54 15.24
C ASP A 198 4.96 19.90 15.01
N PRO A 199 4.65 21.11 14.50
CA PRO A 199 3.30 21.54 14.23
C PRO A 199 2.67 20.73 13.10
N LYS A 200 1.33 20.82 12.95
CA LYS A 200 0.63 20.25 11.80
C LYS A 200 1.19 20.81 10.50
N ALA A 201 1.37 19.94 9.51
CA ALA A 201 1.98 20.27 8.22
C ALA A 201 1.20 21.37 7.46
N ALA A 202 -0.12 21.51 7.69
CA ALA A 202 -0.93 22.59 7.13
C ALA A 202 -0.52 24.01 7.55
N PHE A 203 0.25 24.16 8.62
CA PHE A 203 0.68 25.44 9.15
C PHE A 203 2.13 25.81 8.81
N ILE A 204 2.81 25.03 7.96
CA ILE A 204 4.15 25.35 7.46
C ILE A 204 4.10 26.66 6.70
N ARG A 205 4.96 27.62 7.10
CA ARG A 205 5.11 28.93 6.45
C ARG A 205 6.50 29.15 5.86
N SER A 206 7.49 28.40 6.35
CA SER A 206 8.88 28.51 5.87
C SER A 206 9.63 27.19 5.99
N PRO A 207 10.66 26.93 5.17
CA PRO A 207 11.54 25.77 5.27
C PRO A 207 12.27 25.66 6.64
N LEU A 208 12.51 26.80 7.31
CA LEU A 208 13.13 26.81 8.64
C LEU A 208 12.32 26.08 9.69
N GLN A 209 11.00 25.99 9.53
CA GLN A 209 10.15 25.22 10.43
C GLN A 209 10.45 23.72 10.37
N LEU A 210 10.83 23.18 9.21
CA LEU A 210 11.28 21.81 9.08
C LEU A 210 12.60 21.58 9.84
N VAL A 211 13.54 22.52 9.71
CA VAL A 211 14.81 22.45 10.46
C VAL A 211 14.54 22.50 11.97
N HIS A 212 13.65 23.40 12.40
CA HIS A 212 13.24 23.48 13.80
C HIS A 212 12.58 22.18 14.28
N ALA A 213 11.71 21.58 13.48
CA ALA A 213 11.07 20.30 13.81
C ALA A 213 12.10 19.17 13.94
N LEU A 214 13.04 19.07 13.00
CA LEU A 214 14.12 18.07 13.05
C LEU A 214 15.03 18.25 14.27
N THR A 215 15.45 19.49 14.55
CA THR A 215 16.30 19.76 15.73
C THR A 215 15.56 19.52 17.05
N GLY A 216 14.28 19.88 17.12
CA GLY A 216 13.41 19.57 18.26
C GLY A 216 13.26 18.07 18.49
N PHE A 217 13.05 17.32 17.40
CA PHE A 217 12.96 15.86 17.44
C PHE A 217 14.26 15.21 17.94
N VAL A 218 15.41 15.65 17.43
CA VAL A 218 16.72 15.14 17.88
C VAL A 218 16.94 15.44 19.36
N ARG A 219 16.66 16.67 19.82
CA ARG A 219 16.75 17.03 21.24
C ARG A 219 15.84 16.16 22.11
N MET A 220 14.61 15.90 21.67
CA MET A 220 13.68 15.03 22.36
C MET A 220 14.19 13.58 22.45
N LEU A 221 14.76 13.04 21.35
CA LEU A 221 15.35 11.70 21.34
C LEU A 221 16.54 11.60 22.30
N LEU A 222 17.39 12.62 22.36
CA LEU A 222 18.51 12.67 23.30
C LEU A 222 18.03 12.75 24.76
N ALA A 223 17.01 13.58 25.03
CA ALA A 223 16.42 13.71 26.35
C ALA A 223 15.71 12.43 26.83
N LYS A 224 15.13 11.65 25.91
CA LYS A 224 14.43 10.39 26.19
C LYS A 224 15.18 9.16 25.63
N PHE A 225 16.51 9.22 25.60
CA PHE A 225 17.37 8.25 24.89
C PHE A 225 17.10 6.80 25.30
N SER A 226 17.03 6.51 26.60
CA SER A 226 16.76 5.15 27.10
C SER A 226 15.43 4.61 26.59
N ALA A 227 14.34 5.41 26.65
CA ALA A 227 13.03 5.01 26.15
C ALA A 227 13.05 4.82 24.63
N ALA A 228 13.70 5.74 23.91
CA ALA A 228 13.84 5.65 22.44
C ALA A 228 14.62 4.39 22.02
N LEU A 229 15.72 4.08 22.74
CA LEU A 229 16.52 2.89 22.48
C LEU A 229 15.74 1.61 22.78
N THR A 230 15.08 1.51 23.93
CA THR A 230 14.24 0.34 24.28
C THR A 230 13.17 0.10 23.24
N MET A 231 12.51 1.16 22.74
CA MET A 231 11.51 1.08 21.69
C MET A 231 12.13 0.62 20.35
N ALA A 232 13.32 1.11 20.01
CA ALA A 232 13.97 0.82 18.73
C ALA A 232 14.62 -0.56 18.68
N MET A 233 15.04 -1.14 19.80
CA MET A 233 15.79 -2.41 19.85
C MET A 233 15.17 -3.56 19.05
N PRO A 234 13.86 -3.85 19.12
CA PRO A 234 13.27 -4.92 18.31
C PRO A 234 13.39 -4.66 16.80
N TYR A 235 13.25 -3.41 16.37
CA TYR A 235 13.38 -3.02 14.95
C TYR A 235 14.85 -3.04 14.51
N LEU A 236 15.79 -2.67 15.37
CA LEU A 236 17.22 -2.81 15.09
C LEU A 236 17.60 -4.28 14.92
N GLY A 237 17.04 -5.17 15.72
CA GLY A 237 17.18 -6.62 15.54
C GLY A 237 16.64 -7.09 14.20
N LEU A 238 15.45 -6.60 13.82
CA LEU A 238 14.86 -6.87 12.50
C LEU A 238 15.76 -6.39 11.35
N LEU A 239 16.28 -5.16 11.45
CA LEU A 239 17.19 -4.59 10.44
C LEU A 239 18.49 -5.38 10.34
N ALA A 240 19.07 -5.78 11.48
CA ALA A 240 20.27 -6.62 11.52
C ALA A 240 20.01 -7.98 10.86
N GLY A 241 18.87 -8.62 11.17
CA GLY A 241 18.45 -9.86 10.53
C GLY A 241 18.25 -9.70 9.01
N PHE A 242 17.64 -8.60 8.57
CA PHE A 242 17.47 -8.32 7.16
C PHE A 242 18.81 -8.04 6.44
N ALA A 243 19.72 -7.32 7.09
CA ALA A 243 21.06 -7.09 6.55
C ALA A 243 21.86 -8.42 6.46
N ALA A 244 21.74 -9.29 7.45
CA ALA A 244 22.33 -10.63 7.43
C ALA A 244 21.74 -11.47 6.27
N PHE A 245 20.43 -11.41 6.07
CA PHE A 245 19.76 -12.04 4.92
C PHE A 245 20.32 -11.52 3.58
N ILE A 246 20.42 -10.19 3.41
CA ILE A 246 20.98 -9.60 2.17
C ILE A 246 22.41 -10.10 1.93
N LYS A 247 23.24 -10.14 2.97
CA LYS A 247 24.63 -10.64 2.88
C LYS A 247 24.67 -12.12 2.50
N TRP A 248 23.84 -12.93 3.14
CA TRP A 248 23.75 -14.37 2.87
C TRP A 248 23.20 -14.66 1.46
N ASN A 249 22.10 -14.01 1.10
CA ASN A 249 21.45 -14.19 -0.20
C ASN A 249 22.21 -13.51 -1.36
N GLY A 250 23.11 -12.55 -1.06
CA GLY A 250 23.81 -11.74 -2.08
C GLY A 250 22.93 -10.68 -2.75
N GLY A 251 21.76 -10.34 -2.15
CA GLY A 251 20.83 -9.32 -2.65
C GLY A 251 19.49 -9.36 -1.94
N ILE A 252 18.63 -8.36 -2.20
CA ILE A 252 17.31 -8.24 -1.57
C ILE A 252 16.33 -9.28 -2.14
N VAL A 253 16.41 -9.56 -3.44
CA VAL A 253 15.48 -10.42 -4.19
C VAL A 253 15.96 -11.87 -4.11
N LEU A 254 15.06 -12.80 -3.84
CA LEU A 254 15.28 -14.24 -3.98
C LEU A 254 15.17 -14.65 -5.47
N GLY A 255 15.68 -15.84 -5.82
CA GLY A 255 15.57 -16.39 -7.17
C GLY A 255 16.24 -15.54 -8.25
N ASP A 256 15.58 -15.40 -9.41
CA ASP A 256 16.12 -14.68 -10.58
C ASP A 256 16.10 -13.16 -10.36
N ARG A 257 17.28 -12.58 -10.34
CA ARG A 257 17.51 -11.14 -10.11
C ARG A 257 17.60 -10.34 -11.40
N SER A 258 17.72 -10.98 -12.55
CA SER A 258 18.00 -10.33 -13.83
C SER A 258 16.91 -9.34 -14.25
N ASN A 259 15.66 -9.66 -13.94
CA ASN A 259 14.49 -8.85 -14.27
C ASN A 259 14.04 -7.90 -13.13
N HIS A 260 14.75 -7.92 -11.98
CA HIS A 260 14.37 -7.13 -10.79
C HIS A 260 15.50 -6.21 -10.31
N VAL A 261 16.27 -5.69 -11.27
CA VAL A 261 17.32 -4.70 -10.98
C VAL A 261 16.67 -3.39 -10.55
N ALA A 262 17.05 -2.90 -9.37
CA ALA A 262 16.57 -1.61 -8.89
C ALA A 262 17.00 -0.49 -9.83
N THR A 263 16.08 0.41 -10.16
CA THR A 263 16.32 1.56 -11.03
C THR A 263 15.88 2.84 -10.32
N VAL A 264 16.26 4.00 -10.86
CA VAL A 264 15.81 5.28 -10.34
C VAL A 264 14.61 5.75 -11.15
N HIS A 265 13.39 5.36 -10.74
CA HIS A 265 12.13 5.68 -11.42
C HIS A 265 11.32 6.72 -10.62
N VAL A 266 11.81 7.97 -10.55
CA VAL A 266 11.20 9.06 -9.73
C VAL A 266 9.75 9.34 -10.11
N VAL A 267 9.39 9.17 -11.37
CA VAL A 267 8.05 9.47 -11.91
C VAL A 267 6.96 8.57 -11.30
N GLN A 268 7.32 7.43 -10.70
CA GLN A 268 6.42 6.60 -9.90
C GLN A 268 5.69 7.41 -8.81
N LEU A 269 6.34 8.42 -8.24
CA LEU A 269 5.71 9.29 -7.23
C LEU A 269 4.60 10.17 -7.82
N PHE A 270 4.75 10.58 -9.08
CA PHE A 270 3.73 11.37 -9.77
C PHE A 270 2.51 10.50 -10.10
N TYR A 271 2.76 9.29 -10.58
CA TYR A 271 1.72 8.29 -10.82
C TYR A 271 0.99 7.92 -9.54
N PHE A 272 1.73 7.72 -8.44
CA PHE A 272 1.14 7.45 -7.14
C PHE A 272 0.29 8.62 -6.64
N ALA A 273 0.75 9.87 -6.77
CA ALA A 273 -0.01 11.04 -6.36
C ALA A 273 -1.33 11.16 -7.13
N ALA A 274 -1.29 10.97 -8.46
CA ALA A 274 -2.49 10.95 -9.31
C ALA A 274 -3.45 9.83 -8.91
N PHE A 275 -2.92 8.63 -8.71
CA PHE A 275 -3.66 7.46 -8.27
C PHE A 275 -4.31 7.68 -6.89
N ALA A 276 -3.53 8.14 -5.91
CA ALA A 276 -4.02 8.36 -4.54
C ALA A 276 -5.09 9.45 -4.49
N ALA A 277 -4.91 10.55 -5.23
CA ALA A 277 -5.92 11.60 -5.35
C ALA A 277 -7.21 11.09 -6.01
N GLY A 278 -7.10 10.30 -7.09
CA GLY A 278 -8.24 9.72 -7.77
C GLY A 278 -9.02 8.74 -6.90
N MET A 279 -8.33 7.79 -6.25
CA MET A 279 -8.95 6.80 -5.37
C MET A 279 -9.58 7.42 -4.12
N SER A 280 -9.02 8.51 -3.58
CA SER A 280 -9.55 9.20 -2.40
C SER A 280 -10.31 10.48 -2.72
N ILE A 281 -10.75 10.71 -3.96
CA ILE A 281 -11.34 11.99 -4.38
C ILE A 281 -12.53 12.40 -3.50
N PHE A 282 -13.44 11.48 -3.21
CA PHE A 282 -14.60 11.75 -2.36
C PHE A 282 -14.22 11.96 -0.89
N ALA A 283 -13.19 11.27 -0.41
CA ALA A 283 -12.65 11.51 0.92
C ALA A 283 -11.98 12.89 1.01
N ILE A 284 -11.23 13.31 -0.01
CA ILE A 284 -10.64 14.66 -0.09
C ILE A 284 -11.74 15.72 -0.09
N LEU A 285 -12.71 15.62 -1.00
CA LEU A 285 -13.81 16.58 -1.12
C LEU A 285 -14.67 16.67 0.15
N GLY A 286 -14.85 15.54 0.84
CA GLY A 286 -15.62 15.48 2.09
C GLY A 286 -14.89 15.96 3.34
N THR A 287 -13.56 16.14 3.29
CA THR A 287 -12.77 16.43 4.49
C THR A 287 -11.89 17.67 4.38
N VAL A 288 -11.47 18.03 3.18
CA VAL A 288 -10.65 19.24 2.94
C VAL A 288 -11.56 20.39 2.50
N PRO A 289 -11.60 21.50 3.24
CA PRO A 289 -12.37 22.66 2.81
C PRO A 289 -11.96 23.13 1.41
N MET A 290 -12.93 23.39 0.53
CA MET A 290 -12.68 23.85 -0.83
C MET A 290 -11.79 25.11 -0.87
N ALA A 291 -11.96 26.02 0.08
CA ALA A 291 -11.11 27.21 0.22
C ALA A 291 -9.62 26.88 0.41
N ARG A 292 -9.26 25.70 0.90
CA ARG A 292 -7.85 25.25 1.00
C ARG A 292 -7.35 24.66 -0.30
N LEU A 293 -8.21 23.95 -1.03
CA LEU A 293 -7.85 23.36 -2.33
C LEU A 293 -7.60 24.44 -3.39
N VAL A 294 -8.45 25.49 -3.39
CA VAL A 294 -8.38 26.61 -4.36
C VAL A 294 -7.73 27.88 -3.80
N LYS A 295 -7.02 27.77 -2.68
CA LYS A 295 -6.35 28.95 -2.08
C LYS A 295 -5.40 29.56 -3.09
N LYS A 296 -5.57 30.87 -3.34
CA LYS A 296 -4.65 31.63 -4.19
C LYS A 296 -3.22 31.47 -3.70
N PRO A 297 -2.27 31.11 -4.57
CA PRO A 297 -0.87 30.98 -4.22
C PRO A 297 -0.32 32.31 -3.68
N SER A 298 0.55 32.24 -2.69
CA SER A 298 1.36 33.42 -2.28
C SER A 298 2.34 33.78 -3.42
N LEU A 299 2.92 34.97 -3.37
CA LEU A 299 3.96 35.38 -4.34
C LEU A 299 5.08 34.32 -4.44
N TRP A 300 5.55 33.82 -3.31
CA TRP A 300 6.56 32.76 -3.26
C TRP A 300 6.09 31.45 -3.89
N ALA A 301 4.82 31.09 -3.75
CA ALA A 301 4.26 29.92 -4.40
C ALA A 301 4.16 30.12 -5.93
N TRP A 302 3.84 31.33 -6.41
CA TRP A 302 3.87 31.65 -7.84
C TRP A 302 5.27 31.46 -8.45
N LEU A 303 6.33 31.77 -7.69
CA LEU A 303 7.71 31.53 -8.13
C LEU A 303 8.10 30.06 -8.01
N ALA A 304 7.59 29.34 -7.00
CA ALA A 304 7.89 27.93 -6.78
C ALA A 304 7.19 27.01 -7.80
N ILE A 305 5.98 27.34 -8.26
CA ILE A 305 5.22 26.51 -9.21
C ILE A 305 6.02 26.22 -10.49
N PRO A 306 6.56 27.21 -11.23
CA PRO A 306 7.35 26.93 -12.44
C PRO A 306 8.67 26.20 -12.13
N LEU A 307 9.29 26.46 -10.98
CA LEU A 307 10.47 25.71 -10.55
C LEU A 307 10.15 24.23 -10.32
N ILE A 308 9.07 23.94 -9.59
CA ILE A 308 8.63 22.56 -9.34
C ILE A 308 8.25 21.88 -10.67
N ALA A 309 7.51 22.57 -11.55
CA ALA A 309 7.15 22.04 -12.86
C ALA A 309 8.40 21.74 -13.72
N SER A 310 9.42 22.61 -13.68
CA SER A 310 10.69 22.38 -14.38
C SER A 310 11.44 21.17 -13.81
N VAL A 311 11.52 21.04 -12.48
CA VAL A 311 12.10 19.84 -11.83
C VAL A 311 11.33 18.58 -12.23
N MET A 312 10.00 18.63 -12.23
CA MET A 312 9.18 17.49 -12.66
C MET A 312 9.40 17.16 -14.13
N ALA A 313 9.57 18.17 -15.00
CA ALA A 313 9.89 17.95 -16.42
C ALA A 313 11.24 17.26 -16.59
N VAL A 314 12.26 17.68 -15.85
CA VAL A 314 13.56 16.99 -15.81
C VAL A 314 13.41 15.56 -15.30
N CYS A 315 12.60 15.34 -14.26
CA CYS A 315 12.32 13.98 -13.76
C CYS A 315 11.62 13.11 -14.82
N VAL A 316 10.64 13.65 -15.54
CA VAL A 316 9.98 12.95 -16.66
C VAL A 316 11.00 12.60 -17.75
N GLN A 317 11.88 13.53 -18.10
CA GLN A 317 12.87 13.33 -19.16
C GLN A 317 13.95 12.30 -18.79
N ARG A 318 14.45 12.32 -17.55
CA ARG A 318 15.63 11.55 -17.14
C ARG A 318 15.32 10.28 -16.39
N PHE A 319 14.18 10.23 -15.69
CA PHE A 319 13.83 9.18 -14.72
C PHE A 319 12.49 8.50 -15.02
N THR A 320 11.98 8.59 -16.26
CA THR A 320 10.91 7.73 -16.74
C THR A 320 11.51 6.42 -17.22
N VAL A 321 11.19 5.33 -16.54
CA VAL A 321 11.64 3.99 -16.93
C VAL A 321 10.50 3.26 -17.62
N VAL A 322 10.75 2.78 -18.81
CA VAL A 322 9.80 1.96 -19.57
C VAL A 322 10.30 0.52 -19.54
N HIS A 323 9.74 -0.28 -18.64
CA HIS A 323 10.14 -1.67 -18.51
C HIS A 323 9.60 -2.52 -19.69
N PRO A 324 10.35 -3.50 -20.22
CA PRO A 324 9.88 -4.36 -21.30
C PRO A 324 8.54 -5.05 -20.99
N PHE A 325 8.30 -5.48 -19.76
CA PHE A 325 7.03 -6.10 -19.36
C PHE A 325 5.85 -5.13 -19.46
N LEU A 326 6.03 -3.84 -19.17
CA LEU A 326 4.98 -2.82 -19.37
C LEU A 326 4.57 -2.70 -20.85
N LEU A 327 5.49 -2.96 -21.78
CA LEU A 327 5.24 -2.87 -23.23
C LEU A 327 4.71 -4.18 -23.82
N ALA A 328 5.02 -5.31 -23.20
CA ALA A 328 4.72 -6.64 -23.73
C ALA A 328 3.43 -7.22 -23.15
N ASP A 329 3.10 -6.94 -21.89
CA ASP A 329 2.01 -7.58 -21.16
C ASP A 329 0.70 -6.78 -21.26
N ASN A 330 -0.11 -7.11 -22.26
CA ASN A 330 -1.42 -6.48 -22.51
C ASN A 330 -2.54 -6.98 -21.57
N ARG A 331 -2.23 -7.77 -20.56
CA ARG A 331 -3.19 -8.21 -19.52
C ARG A 331 -3.40 -7.13 -18.47
N HIS A 332 -2.38 -6.31 -18.21
CA HIS A 332 -2.44 -5.27 -17.17
C HIS A 332 -3.03 -3.95 -17.67
N TYR A 333 -3.86 -3.31 -16.85
CA TYR A 333 -4.41 -1.98 -17.16
C TYR A 333 -3.32 -0.92 -17.35
N THR A 334 -2.16 -1.07 -16.69
CA THR A 334 -1.00 -0.19 -16.86
C THR A 334 -0.46 -0.18 -18.29
N PHE A 335 -0.53 -1.32 -19.02
CA PHE A 335 -0.18 -1.38 -20.44
C PHE A 335 -1.05 -0.42 -21.28
N TYR A 336 -2.37 -0.43 -21.08
CA TYR A 336 -3.29 0.41 -21.84
C TYR A 336 -3.14 1.89 -21.47
N LEU A 337 -2.97 2.18 -20.18
CA LEU A 337 -2.69 3.52 -19.71
C LEU A 337 -1.40 4.05 -20.32
N TRP A 338 -0.32 3.25 -20.29
CA TRP A 338 0.94 3.62 -20.91
C TRP A 338 0.82 3.82 -22.42
N ARG A 339 0.15 2.89 -23.11
CA ARG A 339 -0.08 2.98 -24.54
C ARG A 339 -0.89 4.24 -24.92
N LEU A 340 -1.89 4.60 -24.13
CA LEU A 340 -2.64 5.84 -24.32
C LEU A 340 -1.74 7.08 -24.18
N MET A 341 -0.85 7.10 -23.18
CA MET A 341 0.07 8.21 -22.95
C MET A 341 1.20 8.29 -23.97
N SER A 342 1.75 7.14 -24.41
CA SER A 342 2.93 7.09 -25.27
C SER A 342 2.61 7.11 -26.78
N ARG A 343 1.38 6.70 -27.17
CA ARG A 343 1.00 6.55 -28.60
C ARG A 343 0.99 7.86 -29.37
N HIS A 344 0.70 8.99 -28.71
CA HIS A 344 0.46 10.26 -29.39
C HIS A 344 1.65 11.22 -29.34
N ASN A 345 2.56 11.10 -28.43
CA ASN A 345 3.83 11.83 -28.32
C ASN A 345 4.28 11.89 -26.84
N TRP A 346 5.57 11.87 -26.60
CA TRP A 346 6.17 12.18 -25.28
C TRP A 346 5.68 13.50 -24.68
N ALA A 347 5.21 14.44 -25.51
CA ALA A 347 4.61 15.70 -25.06
C ALA A 347 3.46 15.53 -24.08
N ILE A 348 2.70 14.41 -24.16
CA ILE A 348 1.60 14.13 -23.22
C ILE A 348 2.13 13.95 -21.79
N LEU A 349 3.28 13.31 -21.61
CA LEU A 349 3.87 13.12 -20.28
C LEU A 349 4.19 14.46 -19.62
N TYR A 350 4.62 15.45 -20.41
CA TYR A 350 4.84 16.82 -19.91
C TYR A 350 3.53 17.57 -19.67
N ALA A 351 2.53 17.38 -20.54
CA ALA A 351 1.22 17.98 -20.39
C ALA A 351 0.48 17.51 -19.12
N LEU A 352 0.82 16.32 -18.61
CA LEU A 352 0.28 15.78 -17.35
C LEU A 352 0.92 16.39 -16.08
N ILE A 353 2.03 17.16 -16.18
CA ILE A 353 2.70 17.75 -15.01
C ILE A 353 1.75 18.61 -14.17
N PRO A 354 0.96 19.54 -14.73
CA PRO A 354 -0.01 20.32 -13.93
C PRO A 354 -1.02 19.43 -13.19
N PHE A 355 -1.46 18.36 -13.82
CA PHE A 355 -2.36 17.39 -13.20
C PHE A 355 -1.68 16.65 -12.01
N TYR A 356 -0.43 16.20 -12.18
CA TYR A 356 0.33 15.59 -11.09
C TYR A 356 0.59 16.56 -9.94
N MET A 357 0.87 17.83 -10.24
CA MET A 357 1.02 18.88 -9.22
C MET A 357 -0.29 19.10 -8.45
N ALA A 358 -1.42 19.19 -9.15
CA ALA A 358 -2.74 19.34 -8.52
C ALA A 358 -3.08 18.11 -7.66
N ALA A 359 -2.83 16.91 -8.13
CA ALA A 359 -3.05 15.67 -7.40
C ALA A 359 -2.17 15.60 -6.13
N ALA A 360 -0.88 15.90 -6.25
CA ALA A 360 0.04 15.97 -5.11
C ALA A 360 -0.38 17.03 -4.10
N TRP A 361 -0.86 18.19 -4.56
CA TRP A 361 -1.42 19.23 -3.69
C TRP A 361 -2.66 18.76 -2.95
N CYS A 362 -3.60 18.10 -3.62
CA CYS A 362 -4.79 17.54 -2.97
C CYS A 362 -4.42 16.50 -1.90
N CYS A 363 -3.52 15.57 -2.21
CA CYS A 363 -3.02 14.59 -1.26
C CYS A 363 -2.32 15.24 -0.06
N TRP A 364 -1.48 16.25 -0.33
CA TRP A 364 -0.83 17.04 0.72
C TRP A 364 -1.85 17.70 1.65
N GLN A 365 -2.87 18.39 1.10
CA GLN A 365 -3.89 19.06 1.91
C GLN A 365 -4.67 18.06 2.79
N ALA A 366 -4.95 16.87 2.26
CA ALA A 366 -5.65 15.82 3.00
C ALA A 366 -4.84 15.31 4.20
N LEU A 367 -3.53 15.13 4.06
CA LEU A 367 -2.65 14.71 5.16
C LEU A 367 -2.32 15.87 6.11
N ALA A 368 -1.96 17.01 5.58
CA ALA A 368 -1.43 18.15 6.32
C ALA A 368 -2.40 18.70 7.37
N THR A 369 -3.71 18.49 7.19
CA THR A 369 -4.74 18.89 8.16
C THR A 369 -4.75 18.05 9.43
N GLU A 370 -4.32 16.80 9.34
CA GLU A 370 -4.34 15.86 10.47
C GLU A 370 -2.92 15.54 10.97
N GLN A 371 -1.95 15.43 10.08
CA GLN A 371 -0.60 14.99 10.40
C GLN A 371 0.38 16.15 10.64
N THR A 372 1.43 15.89 11.42
CA THR A 372 2.52 16.83 11.68
C THR A 372 3.52 16.86 10.53
N ILE A 373 4.45 17.84 10.56
CA ILE A 373 5.50 17.99 9.54
C ILE A 373 6.35 16.73 9.46
N LEU A 374 6.88 16.29 10.59
CA LEU A 374 7.81 15.13 10.64
C LEU A 374 7.11 13.85 10.23
N TRP A 375 5.87 13.63 10.69
CA TRP A 375 5.10 12.47 10.25
C TRP A 375 4.94 12.44 8.73
N THR A 376 4.60 13.59 8.14
CA THR A 376 4.39 13.70 6.69
C THR A 376 5.70 13.48 5.93
N VAL A 377 6.83 13.97 6.44
CA VAL A 377 8.15 13.73 5.84
C VAL A 377 8.52 12.26 5.91
N ILE A 378 8.35 11.59 7.06
CA ILE A 378 8.62 10.15 7.21
C ILE A 378 7.76 9.34 6.22
N TYR A 379 6.47 9.70 6.06
CA TYR A 379 5.59 9.06 5.10
C TYR A 379 6.05 9.26 3.65
N CYS A 380 6.40 10.49 3.26
CA CYS A 380 6.89 10.79 1.91
C CYS A 380 8.18 10.04 1.61
N VAL A 381 9.12 9.98 2.56
CA VAL A 381 10.37 9.23 2.43
C VAL A 381 10.11 7.74 2.29
N ALA A 382 9.25 7.16 3.14
CA ALA A 382 8.89 5.74 3.04
C ALA A 382 8.22 5.41 1.69
N THR A 383 7.32 6.26 1.22
CA THR A 383 6.68 6.12 -0.09
C THR A 383 7.70 6.21 -1.22
N ALA A 384 8.62 7.18 -1.16
CA ALA A 384 9.69 7.33 -2.16
C ALA A 384 10.63 6.12 -2.20
N LEU A 385 11.08 5.64 -1.03
CA LEU A 385 11.94 4.46 -0.94
C LEU A 385 11.24 3.18 -1.42
N THR A 386 9.92 3.09 -1.27
CA THR A 386 9.13 1.95 -1.76
C THR A 386 8.96 1.98 -3.28
N LEU A 387 8.72 3.14 -3.87
CA LEU A 387 8.28 3.25 -5.26
C LEU A 387 9.43 3.57 -6.23
N ILE A 388 10.35 4.47 -5.88
CA ILE A 388 11.43 4.91 -6.78
C ILE A 388 12.31 3.75 -7.27
N PRO A 389 12.71 2.78 -6.42
CA PRO A 389 13.57 1.68 -6.86
C PRO A 389 12.89 0.68 -7.81
N SER A 390 11.55 0.74 -7.94
CA SER A 390 10.80 -0.20 -8.75
C SER A 390 10.84 0.18 -10.24
N PRO A 391 11.38 -0.67 -11.13
CA PRO A 391 11.43 -0.38 -12.56
C PRO A 391 10.07 -0.50 -13.24
N LEU A 392 9.21 -1.38 -12.73
CA LEU A 392 7.92 -1.70 -13.33
C LEU A 392 6.82 -0.83 -12.72
N LEU A 393 5.94 -0.30 -13.56
CA LEU A 393 4.73 0.39 -13.13
C LEU A 393 3.61 -0.63 -12.87
N GLU A 394 3.41 -0.97 -11.62
CA GLU A 394 2.31 -1.81 -11.16
C GLU A 394 1.53 -1.15 -10.04
N PHE A 395 0.21 -1.15 -10.15
CA PHE A 395 -0.66 -0.60 -9.11
C PHE A 395 -0.58 -1.35 -7.77
N ARG A 396 -0.13 -2.62 -7.78
CA ARG A 396 0.09 -3.41 -6.54
C ARG A 396 1.09 -2.75 -5.59
N TYR A 397 2.10 -2.05 -6.13
CA TYR A 397 3.09 -1.37 -5.30
C TYR A 397 2.51 -0.17 -4.54
N PHE A 398 1.36 0.33 -4.96
CA PHE A 398 0.65 1.44 -4.33
C PHE A 398 -0.22 1.01 -3.14
N ILE A 399 -0.43 -0.29 -2.91
CA ILE A 399 -1.37 -0.79 -1.88
C ILE A 399 -1.00 -0.27 -0.50
N VAL A 400 0.20 -0.59 0.00
CA VAL A 400 0.60 -0.19 1.36
C VAL A 400 0.76 1.33 1.50
N PRO A 401 1.45 2.05 0.59
CA PRO A 401 1.47 3.51 0.60
C PRO A 401 0.08 4.14 0.66
N TYR A 402 -0.85 3.64 -0.15
CA TYR A 402 -2.21 4.16 -0.19
C TYR A 402 -3.00 3.88 1.09
N LEU A 403 -2.92 2.67 1.64
CA LEU A 403 -3.59 2.34 2.91
C LEU A 403 -3.10 3.23 4.06
N VAL A 404 -1.77 3.44 4.17
CA VAL A 404 -1.20 4.33 5.18
C VAL A 404 -1.69 5.78 4.97
N TYR A 405 -1.68 6.27 3.73
CA TYR A 405 -2.22 7.58 3.38
C TYR A 405 -3.70 7.72 3.76
N ARG A 406 -4.53 6.76 3.30
CA ARG A 406 -6.00 6.80 3.47
C ARG A 406 -6.42 6.69 4.94
N LEU A 407 -5.71 5.91 5.75
CA LEU A 407 -5.92 5.80 7.18
C LEU A 407 -5.52 7.07 7.93
N SER A 408 -4.51 7.78 7.44
CA SER A 408 -3.92 8.94 8.12
C SER A 408 -4.62 10.27 7.82
N MET A 409 -5.42 10.34 6.76
CA MET A 409 -6.26 11.48 6.46
C MET A 409 -7.54 11.47 7.29
N ARG A 410 -8.17 12.64 7.42
CA ARG A 410 -9.48 12.76 8.09
C ARG A 410 -10.51 11.85 7.43
N GLN A 411 -11.33 11.18 8.25
CA GLN A 411 -12.35 10.28 7.72
C GLN A 411 -13.58 11.04 7.23
N PRO A 412 -14.03 10.81 5.98
CA PRO A 412 -15.27 11.39 5.46
C PRO A 412 -16.48 10.78 6.17
N LYS A 413 -17.60 11.49 6.15
CA LYS A 413 -18.85 11.06 6.77
C LYS A 413 -20.02 11.20 5.78
N GLY A 414 -21.12 10.49 6.08
CA GLY A 414 -22.37 10.62 5.33
C GLY A 414 -22.22 10.33 3.84
N ALA A 415 -22.74 11.22 3.01
CA ALA A 415 -22.73 11.06 1.56
C ALA A 415 -21.34 10.89 0.94
N TRP A 416 -20.33 11.55 1.47
CA TRP A 416 -18.96 11.44 0.95
C TRP A 416 -18.36 10.04 1.16
N LEU A 417 -18.59 9.43 2.32
CA LEU A 417 -18.17 8.05 2.57
C LEU A 417 -18.95 7.06 1.68
N PHE A 418 -20.23 7.32 1.46
CA PHE A 418 -21.05 6.52 0.57
C PHE A 418 -20.60 6.63 -0.91
N LEU A 419 -20.27 7.84 -1.38
CA LEU A 419 -19.73 8.03 -2.73
C LEU A 419 -18.38 7.34 -2.93
N GLU A 420 -17.52 7.34 -1.91
CA GLU A 420 -16.26 6.57 -1.95
C GLU A 420 -16.53 5.06 -2.06
N LEU A 421 -17.49 4.55 -1.29
CA LEU A 421 -17.93 3.15 -1.40
C LEU A 421 -18.44 2.84 -2.81
N LEU A 422 -19.29 3.70 -3.37
CA LEU A 422 -19.83 3.51 -4.73
C LEU A 422 -18.72 3.48 -5.79
N LEU A 423 -17.73 4.38 -5.67
CA LEU A 423 -16.56 4.37 -6.56
C LEU A 423 -15.81 3.03 -6.46
N TYR A 424 -15.53 2.55 -5.26
CA TYR A 424 -14.80 1.29 -5.07
C TYR A 424 -15.59 0.09 -5.53
N VAL A 425 -16.89 0.03 -5.23
CA VAL A 425 -17.78 -1.04 -5.70
C VAL A 425 -17.88 -1.04 -7.22
N ALA A 426 -18.03 0.12 -7.85
CA ALA A 426 -18.08 0.24 -9.32
C ALA A 426 -16.77 -0.22 -9.98
N LEU A 427 -15.61 0.19 -9.44
CA LEU A 427 -14.32 -0.24 -9.95
C LEU A 427 -14.10 -1.75 -9.73
N ASN A 428 -14.46 -2.28 -8.57
CA ASN A 428 -14.39 -3.72 -8.31
C ASN A 428 -15.31 -4.50 -9.24
N ALA A 429 -16.56 -4.08 -9.39
CA ALA A 429 -17.51 -4.73 -10.29
C ALA A 429 -16.99 -4.73 -11.72
N PHE A 430 -16.48 -3.59 -12.21
CA PHE A 430 -15.92 -3.47 -13.54
C PHE A 430 -14.69 -4.38 -13.74
N THR A 431 -13.72 -4.34 -12.84
CA THR A 431 -12.46 -5.08 -13.00
C THR A 431 -12.63 -6.58 -12.83
N ILE A 432 -13.49 -7.01 -11.90
CA ILE A 432 -13.83 -8.42 -11.72
C ILE A 432 -14.64 -8.92 -12.93
N TRP A 433 -15.59 -8.13 -13.42
CA TRP A 433 -16.35 -8.49 -14.62
C TRP A 433 -15.44 -8.60 -15.86
N MET A 434 -14.53 -7.64 -16.06
CA MET A 434 -13.54 -7.71 -17.15
C MET A 434 -12.68 -8.97 -17.04
N PHE A 435 -12.19 -9.29 -15.85
CA PHE A 435 -11.38 -10.47 -15.61
C PHE A 435 -12.14 -11.78 -15.87
N LEU A 436 -13.36 -11.90 -15.35
CA LEU A 436 -14.13 -13.15 -15.43
C LEU A 436 -14.85 -13.34 -16.78
N GLN A 437 -15.42 -12.27 -17.36
CA GLN A 437 -16.36 -12.37 -18.49
C GLN A 437 -15.79 -11.88 -19.82
N ARG A 438 -14.60 -11.23 -19.82
CA ARG A 438 -13.99 -10.69 -21.05
C ARG A 438 -12.57 -11.25 -21.29
N PRO A 439 -12.40 -12.59 -21.34
CA PRO A 439 -11.16 -13.16 -21.74
C PRO A 439 -10.88 -12.84 -23.23
N PHE A 440 -9.61 -12.79 -23.59
CA PHE A 440 -9.16 -12.56 -24.98
C PHE A 440 -8.02 -13.51 -25.35
N GLN A 441 -7.79 -13.72 -26.65
CA GLN A 441 -6.62 -14.44 -27.11
C GLN A 441 -5.49 -13.46 -27.40
N GLY A 442 -4.35 -13.69 -26.77
CA GLY A 442 -3.13 -12.93 -27.05
C GLY A 442 -2.46 -13.43 -28.34
N PRO A 443 -1.82 -12.56 -29.13
CA PRO A 443 -1.20 -12.96 -30.40
C PRO A 443 0.04 -13.82 -30.22
N ARG A 444 0.58 -13.95 -29.02
CA ARG A 444 1.84 -14.65 -28.71
C ARG A 444 1.76 -15.65 -27.57
N GLU A 445 0.61 -15.78 -26.93
CA GLU A 445 0.45 -16.61 -25.74
C GLU A 445 -0.61 -17.69 -25.98
N GLU A 446 -0.29 -18.92 -25.62
CA GLU A 446 -1.25 -20.03 -25.62
C GLU A 446 -2.28 -19.84 -24.51
N GLY A 447 -3.56 -19.99 -24.85
CA GLY A 447 -4.68 -19.92 -23.91
C GLY A 447 -5.36 -18.56 -23.80
N MET A 448 -6.44 -18.54 -23.01
CA MET A 448 -7.27 -17.33 -22.80
C MET A 448 -6.61 -16.39 -21.79
N GLN A 449 -6.35 -15.18 -22.23
CA GLN A 449 -5.82 -14.11 -21.40
C GLN A 449 -6.95 -13.29 -20.75
N ARG A 450 -6.67 -12.64 -19.63
CA ARG A 450 -7.64 -11.88 -18.84
C ARG A 450 -7.07 -10.55 -18.37
N PHE A 451 -7.91 -9.51 -18.37
CA PHE A 451 -7.51 -8.19 -17.89
C PHE A 451 -7.43 -8.15 -16.37
N MET A 452 -6.35 -7.57 -15.83
CA MET A 452 -6.15 -7.41 -14.39
C MET A 452 -5.40 -6.12 -14.03
N TRP A 453 -5.34 -5.81 -12.72
CA TRP A 453 -4.60 -4.65 -12.19
C TRP A 453 -3.10 -4.71 -12.46
#